data_e31d750bff725a12f82773720727da7c
#
_entry.id   e31d750bff725a12f82773720727da7c
#
_cell.length_a   1.000
_cell.length_b   1.000
_cell.length_c   1.000
_cell.angle_alpha   90.00
_cell.angle_beta   90.00
_cell.angle_gamma   90.00
#
_symmetry.space_group_name_H-M   'P 1'
#
loop_
_entity.id
_entity.type
_entity.pdbx_description
1 polymer ?
#
loop_
_entity_poly.entity_id
_entity_poly.type
_entity_poly.pdbx_seq_one_letter_code
_entity_poly.pdbx_strand_id
1 'polypeptide(L)'
;MTIIEIEKVLSAPRSLVWEKLSDFGNVHIFHPVVEKSALIGSRQCGLGAKRTCTFYDGKGHVEEEITGWHEGRSMTVALRDGTMPVRKAVFRFDLEEAGTNTTRLNLRGEFEMKWGVLGKIMGPVMMKPMMKKMLGDVLNGLDAHCRTGKRIGKNGIILGMHSSG
;
A
#
# COMPACT_ATOMS: atom_id res chain seq x y z
N MET A 1 16.42 -5.85 10.81
CA MET A 1 15.13 -5.90 10.10
C MET A 1 14.04 -5.31 10.99
N THR A 2 13.28 -4.39 10.47
CA THR A 2 12.15 -3.79 11.20
C THR A 2 10.86 -4.43 10.72
N ILE A 3 10.04 -4.91 11.64
CA ILE A 3 8.72 -5.48 11.35
C ILE A 3 7.65 -4.55 11.91
N ILE A 4 6.65 -4.24 11.10
CA ILE A 4 5.49 -3.45 11.46
C ILE A 4 4.25 -4.23 11.11
N GLU A 5 3.35 -4.36 12.06
CA GLU A 5 2.04 -4.99 11.86
C GLU A 5 0.96 -3.98 12.22
N ILE A 6 -0.01 -3.85 11.34
CA ILE A 6 -1.20 -3.04 11.58
C ILE A 6 -2.44 -3.81 11.13
N GLU A 7 -3.52 -3.61 11.84
CA GLU A 7 -4.82 -4.18 11.54
C GLU A 7 -5.84 -3.07 11.39
N LYS A 8 -6.73 -3.22 10.43
CA LYS A 8 -7.87 -2.33 10.24
C LYS A 8 -9.10 -3.13 9.81
N VAL A 9 -10.24 -2.79 10.38
CA VAL A 9 -11.53 -3.25 9.88
C VAL A 9 -12.05 -2.24 8.85
N LEU A 10 -12.22 -2.71 7.62
CA LEU A 10 -12.72 -1.91 6.51
C LEU A 10 -14.23 -2.10 6.38
N SER A 11 -14.95 -1.01 6.05
CA SER A 11 -16.41 -0.99 5.89
C SER A 11 -16.82 -1.41 4.48
N ALA A 12 -16.33 -2.55 4.03
CA ALA A 12 -16.63 -3.15 2.72
C ALA A 12 -16.49 -4.68 2.79
N PRO A 13 -17.23 -5.44 1.97
CA PRO A 13 -17.08 -6.89 1.92
C PRO A 13 -15.71 -7.30 1.37
N ARG A 14 -15.22 -8.46 1.78
CA ARG A 14 -13.90 -8.97 1.39
C ARG A 14 -13.69 -9.02 -0.13
N SER A 15 -14.72 -9.38 -0.89
CA SER A 15 -14.65 -9.41 -2.36
C SER A 15 -14.36 -8.04 -2.97
N LEU A 16 -14.96 -6.98 -2.43
CA LEU A 16 -14.71 -5.61 -2.90
C LEU A 16 -13.31 -5.13 -2.50
N VAL A 17 -12.90 -5.37 -1.27
CA VAL A 17 -11.55 -5.02 -0.81
C VAL A 17 -10.50 -5.73 -1.65
N TRP A 18 -10.70 -7.02 -1.92
CA TRP A 18 -9.81 -7.80 -2.76
C TRP A 18 -9.76 -7.28 -4.20
N GLU A 19 -10.91 -6.95 -4.80
CA GLU A 19 -10.99 -6.37 -6.13
C GLU A 19 -10.11 -5.13 -6.26
N LYS A 20 -10.18 -4.22 -5.27
CA LYS A 20 -9.39 -2.99 -5.28
C LYS A 20 -7.91 -3.24 -5.02
N LEU A 21 -7.59 -4.10 -4.07
CA LEU A 21 -6.21 -4.44 -3.72
C LEU A 21 -5.50 -5.22 -4.83
N SER A 22 -6.20 -6.13 -5.49
CA SER A 22 -5.66 -7.00 -6.55
C SER A 22 -5.57 -6.32 -7.92
N ASP A 23 -6.20 -5.17 -8.11
CA ASP A 23 -6.01 -4.32 -9.29
C ASP A 23 -4.65 -3.61 -9.23
N PHE A 24 -3.62 -4.42 -9.42
CA PHE A 24 -2.24 -4.11 -9.04
C PHE A 24 -1.66 -2.88 -9.76
N GLY A 25 -2.02 -2.68 -11.02
CA GLY A 25 -1.58 -1.52 -11.81
C GLY A 25 -2.22 -0.20 -11.40
N ASN A 26 -3.30 -0.23 -10.64
CA ASN A 26 -4.12 0.94 -10.27
C ASN A 26 -4.05 1.31 -8.78
N VAL A 27 -2.98 0.96 -8.09
CA VAL A 27 -2.81 1.30 -6.66
C VAL A 27 -2.87 2.81 -6.39
N HIS A 28 -2.51 3.64 -7.35
CA HIS A 28 -2.57 5.10 -7.25
C HIS A 28 -4.00 5.63 -7.00
N ILE A 29 -5.03 4.82 -7.26
CA ILE A 29 -6.42 5.22 -7.05
C ILE A 29 -6.74 5.38 -5.56
N PHE A 30 -6.09 4.63 -4.70
CA PHE A 30 -6.34 4.71 -3.24
C PHE A 30 -5.10 5.04 -2.40
N HIS A 31 -3.90 4.98 -2.97
CA HIS A 31 -2.66 5.15 -2.20
C HIS A 31 -2.34 6.64 -2.00
N PRO A 32 -2.23 7.13 -0.75
CA PRO A 32 -2.10 8.56 -0.47
C PRO A 32 -0.73 9.16 -0.84
N VAL A 33 0.27 8.33 -1.15
CA VAL A 33 1.64 8.75 -1.50
C VAL A 33 1.97 8.53 -2.97
N VAL A 34 1.28 7.59 -3.63
CA VAL A 34 1.52 7.25 -5.04
C VAL A 34 0.62 8.07 -5.94
N GLU A 35 1.22 8.93 -6.76
CA GLU A 35 0.51 9.75 -7.75
C GLU A 35 0.11 8.97 -8.98
N LYS A 36 1.04 8.14 -9.49
CA LYS A 36 0.87 7.33 -10.68
C LYS A 36 1.40 5.93 -10.47
N SER A 37 0.73 4.96 -11.06
CA SER A 37 1.21 3.58 -11.11
C SER A 37 0.91 2.97 -12.47
N ALA A 38 1.79 2.07 -12.92
CA ALA A 38 1.65 1.37 -14.18
C ALA A 38 2.25 -0.03 -14.08
N LEU A 39 1.61 -0.98 -14.76
CA LEU A 39 2.15 -2.34 -14.86
C LEU A 39 3.43 -2.36 -15.72
N ILE A 40 4.35 -3.23 -15.34
CA ILE A 40 5.55 -3.56 -16.10
C ILE A 40 5.33 -4.94 -16.72
N GLY A 41 5.39 -5.01 -18.05
CA GLY A 41 5.16 -6.26 -18.79
C GLY A 41 3.67 -6.57 -18.99
N SER A 42 3.37 -7.82 -19.37
CA SER A 42 2.03 -8.23 -19.79
C SER A 42 1.15 -8.80 -18.68
N ARG A 43 1.74 -9.18 -17.53
CA ARG A 43 0.99 -9.75 -16.41
C ARG A 43 0.28 -8.66 -15.62
N GLN A 44 -1.04 -8.72 -15.56
CA GLN A 44 -1.87 -7.69 -14.92
C GLN A 44 -2.03 -7.90 -13.42
N CYS A 45 -2.09 -9.14 -12.95
CA CYS A 45 -2.24 -9.49 -11.54
C CYS A 45 -1.71 -10.90 -11.26
N GLY A 46 -1.72 -11.30 -10.00
CA GLY A 46 -1.25 -12.60 -9.56
C GLY A 46 0.28 -12.67 -9.41
N LEU A 47 0.76 -13.86 -9.11
CA LEU A 47 2.17 -14.11 -8.86
C LEU A 47 3.05 -13.66 -10.03
N GLY A 48 4.06 -12.84 -9.74
CA GLY A 48 5.01 -12.32 -10.73
C GLY A 48 4.56 -11.04 -11.44
N ALA A 49 3.36 -10.51 -11.18
CA ALA A 49 2.97 -9.19 -11.69
C ALA A 49 3.87 -8.10 -11.09
N LYS A 50 4.26 -7.14 -11.93
CA LYS A 50 5.15 -6.03 -11.58
C LYS A 50 4.52 -4.69 -11.87
N ARG A 51 4.86 -3.68 -11.06
CA ARG A 51 4.43 -2.30 -11.28
C ARG A 51 5.52 -1.30 -10.93
N THR A 52 5.43 -0.13 -11.55
CA THR A 52 6.17 1.07 -11.14
C THR A 52 5.18 2.04 -10.48
N CYS A 53 5.56 2.58 -9.34
CA CYS A 53 4.81 3.62 -8.64
C CYS A 53 5.66 4.88 -8.57
N THR A 54 5.08 6.03 -8.96
CA THR A 54 5.71 7.34 -8.86
C THR A 54 5.03 8.15 -7.77
N PHE A 55 5.81 8.78 -6.90
CA PHE A 55 5.30 9.53 -5.76
C PHE A 55 4.88 10.96 -6.12
N TYR A 56 4.02 11.56 -5.29
CA TYR A 56 3.56 12.95 -5.44
C TYR A 56 4.68 14.01 -5.35
N ASP A 57 5.86 13.63 -4.86
CA ASP A 57 7.03 14.54 -4.87
C ASP A 57 7.61 14.76 -6.28
N GLY A 58 7.15 13.99 -7.27
CA GLY A 58 7.59 14.06 -8.66
C GLY A 58 8.99 13.50 -8.93
N LYS A 59 9.68 13.00 -7.92
CA LYS A 59 11.06 12.51 -7.99
C LYS A 59 11.21 11.07 -7.56
N GLY A 60 10.50 10.66 -6.50
CA GLY A 60 10.58 9.33 -5.95
C GLY A 60 9.75 8.31 -6.74
N HIS A 61 10.27 7.10 -6.84
CA HIS A 61 9.57 5.96 -7.42
C HIS A 61 9.97 4.65 -6.74
N VAL A 62 9.15 3.63 -6.94
CA VAL A 62 9.45 2.25 -6.56
C VAL A 62 8.97 1.30 -7.64
N GLU A 63 9.69 0.19 -7.80
CA GLU A 63 9.26 -0.97 -8.56
C GLU A 63 8.93 -2.11 -7.60
N GLU A 64 7.79 -2.73 -7.81
CA GLU A 64 7.26 -3.77 -6.93
C GLU A 64 6.82 -5.00 -7.72
N GLU A 65 6.89 -6.15 -7.07
CA GLU A 65 6.49 -7.44 -7.64
C GLU A 65 5.64 -8.22 -6.64
N ILE A 66 4.58 -8.87 -7.13
CA ILE A 66 3.80 -9.82 -6.35
C ILE A 66 4.60 -11.13 -6.21
N THR A 67 4.97 -11.46 -4.99
CA THR A 67 5.76 -12.65 -4.64
C THR A 67 4.97 -13.72 -3.89
N GLY A 68 3.74 -13.43 -3.52
CA GLY A 68 2.80 -14.37 -2.90
C GLY A 68 1.37 -14.00 -3.28
N TRP A 69 0.56 -15.02 -3.55
CA TRP A 69 -0.82 -14.83 -4.01
C TRP A 69 -1.71 -15.98 -3.58
N HIS A 70 -2.78 -15.65 -2.87
CA HIS A 70 -3.90 -16.54 -2.57
C HIS A 70 -5.19 -15.79 -2.87
N GLU A 71 -5.85 -16.16 -3.95
CA GLU A 71 -7.03 -15.47 -4.47
C GLU A 71 -8.08 -15.16 -3.40
N GLY A 72 -8.46 -13.90 -3.29
CA GLY A 72 -9.45 -13.41 -2.33
C GLY A 72 -8.99 -13.37 -0.87
N ARG A 73 -7.76 -13.77 -0.54
CA ARG A 73 -7.30 -13.93 0.84
C ARG A 73 -6.03 -13.20 1.19
N SER A 74 -4.98 -13.36 0.39
CA SER A 74 -3.70 -12.72 0.72
C SER A 74 -2.85 -12.42 -0.50
N MET A 75 -2.07 -11.37 -0.37
CA MET A 75 -1.10 -10.93 -1.37
C MET A 75 0.18 -10.50 -0.66
N THR A 76 1.32 -10.90 -1.22
CA THR A 76 2.64 -10.43 -0.76
C THR A 76 3.30 -9.66 -1.89
N VAL A 77 3.77 -8.46 -1.58
CA VAL A 77 4.43 -7.54 -2.52
C VAL A 77 5.83 -7.25 -2.03
N ALA A 78 6.82 -7.45 -2.89
CA ALA A 78 8.21 -7.14 -2.60
C ALA A 78 8.68 -5.93 -3.41
N LEU A 79 9.39 -5.02 -2.75
CA LEU A 79 10.13 -3.95 -3.41
C LEU A 79 11.30 -4.56 -4.19
N ARG A 80 11.46 -4.16 -5.45
CA ARG A 80 12.54 -4.62 -6.32
C ARG A 80 13.58 -3.54 -6.56
N ASP A 81 13.14 -2.31 -6.82
CA ASP A 81 14.00 -1.16 -7.05
C ASP A 81 13.30 0.12 -6.59
N GLY A 82 14.02 1.21 -6.54
CA GLY A 82 13.44 2.51 -6.24
C GLY A 82 14.39 3.48 -5.54
N THR A 83 13.87 4.68 -5.35
CA THR A 83 14.58 5.80 -4.73
C THR A 83 14.49 5.82 -3.20
N MET A 84 13.67 4.94 -2.62
CA MET A 84 13.57 4.85 -1.16
C MET A 84 14.87 4.36 -0.53
N PRO A 85 15.23 4.85 0.66
CA PRO A 85 16.45 4.43 1.37
C PRO A 85 16.28 3.06 2.06
N VAL A 86 15.58 2.15 1.42
CA VAL A 86 15.39 0.77 1.87
C VAL A 86 16.17 -0.19 0.99
N ARG A 87 16.81 -1.17 1.60
CA ARG A 87 17.50 -2.26 0.91
C ARG A 87 16.52 -3.37 0.54
N LYS A 88 15.57 -3.61 1.42
CA LYS A 88 14.52 -4.62 1.25
C LYS A 88 13.23 -4.13 1.90
N ALA A 89 12.13 -4.31 1.21
CA ALA A 89 10.81 -4.16 1.81
C ALA A 89 9.89 -5.25 1.26
N VAL A 90 9.11 -5.84 2.15
CA VAL A 90 8.10 -6.85 1.81
C VAL A 90 6.84 -6.49 2.58
N PHE A 91 5.71 -6.47 1.88
CA PHE A 91 4.39 -6.18 2.43
C PHE A 91 3.48 -7.37 2.22
N ARG A 92 2.88 -7.86 3.30
CA ARG A 92 1.88 -8.92 3.24
C ARG A 92 0.54 -8.39 3.69
N PHE A 93 -0.46 -8.59 2.85
CA PHE A 93 -1.86 -8.26 3.10
C PHE A 93 -2.64 -9.57 3.31
N ASP A 94 -3.28 -9.70 4.45
CA ASP A 94 -4.16 -10.83 4.76
C ASP A 94 -5.57 -10.29 5.04
N LEU A 95 -6.58 -10.84 4.33
CA LEU A 95 -7.97 -10.43 4.42
C LEU A 95 -8.82 -11.53 5.06
N GLU A 96 -9.62 -11.15 6.04
CA GLU A 96 -10.60 -12.01 6.70
C GLU A 96 -11.96 -11.34 6.74
N GLU A 97 -13.03 -12.11 6.65
CA GLU A 97 -14.38 -11.60 6.92
C GLU A 97 -14.52 -11.27 8.39
N ALA A 98 -14.91 -10.04 8.71
CA ALA A 98 -15.10 -9.60 10.11
C ALA A 98 -16.57 -9.47 10.51
N GLY A 99 -17.48 -9.60 9.54
CA GLY A 99 -18.92 -9.48 9.71
C GLY A 99 -19.59 -9.20 8.38
N THR A 100 -20.88 -8.89 8.39
CA THR A 100 -21.61 -8.52 7.18
C THR A 100 -21.05 -7.24 6.60
N ASN A 101 -20.56 -7.27 5.35
CA ASN A 101 -19.98 -6.14 4.65
C ASN A 101 -18.79 -5.47 5.36
N THR A 102 -18.07 -6.21 6.18
CA THR A 102 -16.85 -5.74 6.85
C THR A 102 -15.71 -6.73 6.66
N THR A 103 -14.49 -6.20 6.49
CA THR A 103 -13.28 -6.97 6.27
C THR A 103 -12.20 -6.56 7.28
N ARG A 104 -11.61 -7.53 7.96
CA ARG A 104 -10.38 -7.31 8.72
C ARG A 104 -9.20 -7.49 7.77
N LEU A 105 -8.40 -6.44 7.64
CA LEU A 105 -7.17 -6.47 6.88
C LEU A 105 -5.98 -6.35 7.82
N ASN A 106 -5.11 -7.34 7.77
CA ASN A 106 -3.82 -7.34 8.43
C ASN A 106 -2.74 -6.99 7.41
N LEU A 107 -1.97 -5.95 7.69
CA LEU A 107 -0.82 -5.55 6.89
C LEU A 107 0.45 -5.71 7.70
N ARG A 108 1.32 -6.62 7.25
CA ARG A 108 2.65 -6.81 7.80
C ARG A 108 3.69 -6.27 6.82
N GLY A 109 4.48 -5.31 7.28
CA GLY A 109 5.62 -4.75 6.56
C GLY A 109 6.93 -5.19 7.19
N GLU A 110 7.87 -5.69 6.38
CA GLU A 110 9.23 -6.03 6.77
C GLU A 110 10.20 -5.13 6.01
N PHE A 111 11.05 -4.41 6.73
CA PHE A 111 11.96 -3.41 6.15
C PHE A 111 13.40 -3.65 6.59
N GLU A 112 14.31 -3.55 5.64
CA GLU A 112 15.74 -3.47 5.86
C GLU A 112 16.26 -2.18 5.23
N MET A 113 16.85 -1.31 6.04
CA MET A 113 17.31 0.00 5.56
C MET A 113 18.71 -0.09 4.97
N LYS A 114 19.00 0.79 4.02
CA LYS A 114 20.37 1.00 3.53
C LYS A 114 21.18 1.67 4.64
N TRP A 115 22.23 1.00 5.12
CA TRP A 115 23.12 1.53 6.13
C TRP A 115 23.88 2.76 5.59
N GLY A 116 24.02 3.79 6.41
CA GLY A 116 24.79 5.01 6.10
C GLY A 116 23.95 6.24 5.83
N VAL A 117 22.71 6.11 5.35
CA VAL A 117 21.84 7.26 5.06
C VAL A 117 20.99 7.64 6.28
N LEU A 118 20.60 6.69 7.11
CA LEU A 118 19.69 6.88 8.24
C LEU A 118 20.33 6.86 9.61
N GLY A 119 21.52 6.27 9.76
CA GLY A 119 22.26 6.27 11.02
C GLY A 119 22.71 7.68 11.47
N LYS A 120 22.69 8.66 10.57
CA LYS A 120 23.09 10.05 10.82
C LYS A 120 21.92 11.04 10.95
N ILE A 121 20.72 10.73 10.44
CA ILE A 121 19.63 11.71 10.32
C ILE A 121 18.38 11.29 11.10
N MET A 122 18.07 10.01 11.15
CA MET A 122 16.92 9.49 11.92
C MET A 122 17.30 8.15 12.53
N GLY A 123 17.34 8.10 13.86
CA GLY A 123 17.53 6.83 14.56
C GLY A 123 16.38 5.84 14.30
N PRO A 124 16.60 4.53 14.55
CA PRO A 124 15.56 3.49 14.36
C PRO A 124 14.28 3.78 15.17
N VAL A 125 14.37 4.59 16.19
CA VAL A 125 13.24 5.01 17.05
C VAL A 125 12.24 5.91 16.32
N MET A 126 12.68 6.77 15.39
CA MET A 126 11.78 7.66 14.64
C MET A 126 11.21 7.02 13.37
N MET A 127 11.88 6.04 12.82
CA MET A 127 11.47 5.44 11.56
C MET A 127 10.27 4.50 11.71
N LYS A 128 10.25 3.71 12.76
CA LYS A 128 9.15 2.77 13.00
C LYS A 128 7.78 3.44 13.11
N PRO A 129 7.59 4.52 13.91
CA PRO A 129 6.31 5.23 13.96
C PRO A 129 5.96 5.92 12.64
N MET A 130 6.94 6.45 11.91
CA MET A 130 6.70 7.06 10.59
C MET A 130 6.21 6.03 9.56
N MET A 131 6.86 4.87 9.50
CA MET A 131 6.44 3.78 8.61
C MET A 131 5.07 3.23 9.01
N LYS A 132 4.82 3.07 10.30
CA LYS A 132 3.51 2.63 10.81
C LYS A 132 2.41 3.60 10.41
N LYS A 133 2.66 4.90 10.52
CA LYS A 133 1.71 5.93 10.07
C LYS A 133 1.45 5.83 8.56
N MET A 134 2.50 5.71 7.76
CA MET A 134 2.38 5.60 6.30
C MET A 134 1.54 4.39 5.90
N LEU A 135 1.80 3.21 6.48
CA LEU A 135 1.02 2.00 6.20
C LEU A 135 -0.43 2.14 6.67
N GLY A 136 -0.67 2.80 7.80
CA GLY A 136 -2.01 3.12 8.28
C GLY A 136 -2.76 4.04 7.32
N ASP A 137 -2.10 5.03 6.77
CA ASP A 137 -2.68 5.96 5.79
C ASP A 137 -3.04 5.23 4.48
N VAL A 138 -2.27 4.23 4.07
CA VAL A 138 -2.62 3.36 2.92
C VAL A 138 -3.91 2.59 3.17
N LEU A 139 -4.06 1.98 4.35
CA LEU A 139 -5.29 1.26 4.69
C LEU A 139 -6.49 2.19 4.83
N ASN A 140 -6.30 3.40 5.35
CA ASN A 140 -7.34 4.42 5.41
C ASN A 140 -7.78 4.84 3.99
N GLY A 141 -6.83 5.01 3.07
CA GLY A 141 -7.12 5.33 1.68
C GLY A 141 -7.90 4.21 0.98
N LEU A 142 -7.51 2.96 1.19
CA LEU A 142 -8.22 1.80 0.65
C LEU A 142 -9.66 1.72 1.20
N ASP A 143 -9.85 1.90 2.50
CA ASP A 143 -11.18 1.93 3.13
C ASP A 143 -12.06 3.05 2.54
N ALA A 144 -11.53 4.26 2.46
CA ALA A 144 -12.24 5.40 1.89
C ALA A 144 -12.63 5.16 0.43
N HIS A 145 -11.73 4.58 -0.37
CA HIS A 145 -12.02 4.23 -1.76
C HIS A 145 -13.12 3.16 -1.87
N CYS A 146 -13.05 2.11 -1.07
CA CYS A 146 -14.09 1.06 -1.04
C CYS A 146 -15.46 1.62 -0.64
N ARG A 147 -15.52 2.52 0.34
CA ARG A 147 -16.77 3.12 0.82
C ARG A 147 -17.39 4.12 -0.15
N THR A 148 -16.58 4.90 -0.83
CA THR A 148 -17.05 6.05 -1.64
C THR A 148 -17.02 5.77 -3.15
N GLY A 149 -16.23 4.81 -3.62
CA GLY A 149 -15.92 4.61 -5.03
C GLY A 149 -15.08 5.73 -5.65
N LYS A 150 -14.64 6.70 -4.86
CA LYS A 150 -13.90 7.88 -5.31
C LYS A 150 -12.40 7.67 -5.21
N ARG A 151 -11.65 8.34 -6.08
CA ARG A 151 -10.20 8.35 -6.03
C ARG A 151 -9.72 9.06 -4.76
N ILE A 152 -8.71 8.48 -4.13
CA ILE A 152 -8.00 9.09 -3.01
C ILE A 152 -6.75 9.79 -3.55
N GLY A 153 -6.65 11.07 -3.29
CA GLY A 153 -5.51 11.88 -3.72
C GLY A 153 -4.41 11.98 -2.67
N LYS A 154 -3.50 12.91 -2.89
CA LYS A 154 -2.39 13.21 -2.00
C LYS A 154 -2.87 13.42 -0.55
N ASN A 155 -2.15 12.83 0.40
CA ASN A 155 -2.45 12.91 1.84
C ASN A 155 -3.81 12.33 2.24
N GLY A 156 -4.41 11.46 1.42
CA GLY A 156 -5.67 10.80 1.72
C GLY A 156 -6.92 11.63 1.43
N ILE A 157 -6.80 12.72 0.69
CA ILE A 157 -7.94 13.57 0.30
C ILE A 157 -8.84 12.78 -0.66
N ILE A 158 -10.14 12.73 -0.36
CA ILE A 158 -11.14 12.12 -1.24
C ILE A 158 -11.45 13.08 -2.38
N LEU A 159 -11.08 12.72 -3.61
CA LEU A 159 -11.28 13.56 -4.78
C LEU A 159 -12.73 13.52 -5.26
N GLY A 160 -13.23 14.66 -5.74
CA GLY A 160 -14.59 14.78 -6.26
C GLY A 160 -15.68 14.90 -5.19
N MET A 161 -15.34 15.03 -3.89
CA MET A 161 -16.24 15.54 -2.89
C MET A 161 -16.20 17.07 -2.95
N HIS A 162 -17.25 17.69 -3.49
CA HIS A 162 -17.42 19.11 -3.32
C HIS A 162 -17.69 19.40 -1.84
N SER A 163 -16.85 20.21 -1.23
CA SER A 163 -17.21 20.85 0.02
C SER A 163 -18.39 21.75 -0.31
N SER A 164 -19.60 21.33 0.06
CA SER A 164 -20.73 22.23 0.13
C SER A 164 -20.39 23.23 1.23
N GLY A 165 -19.85 24.36 0.81
CA GLY A 165 -19.56 25.47 1.71
C GLY A 165 -20.86 26.08 2.18
#